data_01f43793a73577bcfc0fd83a4784bd4a
#
_entry.id   01f43793a73577bcfc0fd83a4784bd4a
#
_cell.length_a   1.000
_cell.length_b   1.000
_cell.length_c   1.000
_cell.angle_alpha   90.00
_cell.angle_beta   90.00
_cell.angle_gamma   90.00
#
_symmetry.space_group_name_H-M   'P 1'
#
loop_
_entity.id
_entity.type
_entity.pdbx_description
1 polymer ?
#
loop_
_entity_poly.entity_id
_entity_poly.type
_entity_poly.pdbx_seq_one_letter_code
_entity_poly.pdbx_strand_id
1 'polypeptide(L)'
;MRTTLNGRKAFGAGARSAGRGSHRAAVAAVVVGAVVLTGCGGGSDDKEDGGGASEKPAATVELPTLDGEKIQVAAVWTGPEQANFTKVLDEFEKRTGATVTFVPAQDPIVNFLGTKIAGGSPPDVAMLPQVGAITQAVEKKWAKPVGAEAKAQLTKNYSKGWQDLGAVDGEQYGVYYKAANKSLVWYNNTAFENAGAAEPKTWKDFLATADTISASGVTPVSVGGADGWTLTDWFENIYLSQAGPDKYDQLAKHEIKWTDPSVATALTTLAELWGKPALIAGGADGALQTEFPASVTQTFTGGDAPKAGMVFAADFAGVNVTEAGAKVGTDAKVFPFPAVGADSPVVTGGDAAVALTDSKGAQALLTFLASTDAAQIQAEAGGFISPNKALDGKAYPNDVQRDIAKALIDAGDDFRFDMSDQMPQSFGGTPGKGEWKALQDFLKNPKDVKGAQQQLESDAAKAFKS
;
A
#
# COMPACT_ATOMS: atom_id res chain seq x y z
N MET A 1 -55.23 25.05 -1.00
CA MET A 1 -54.99 26.50 -1.06
C MET A 1 -53.50 26.66 -1.38
N ARG A 2 -53.10 26.86 -2.64
CA ARG A 2 -52.85 28.12 -3.37
C ARG A 2 -52.13 29.12 -2.48
N THR A 3 -50.90 29.55 -2.77
CA THR A 3 -50.47 30.50 -3.82
C THR A 3 -48.92 30.54 -3.83
N THR A 4 -48.16 30.23 -4.85
CA THR A 4 -47.49 31.02 -5.95
C THR A 4 -46.95 32.40 -5.55
N LEU A 5 -45.67 32.73 -5.84
CA LEU A 5 -45.13 33.42 -7.00
C LEU A 5 -43.67 33.92 -6.75
N ASN A 6 -42.74 33.55 -7.57
CA ASN A 6 -41.96 34.31 -8.57
C ASN A 6 -41.13 35.54 -8.11
N GLY A 7 -39.87 35.55 -8.53
CA GLY A 7 -39.02 36.73 -8.54
C GLY A 7 -37.68 36.48 -9.26
N ARG A 8 -37.70 36.42 -10.60
CA ARG A 8 -36.50 36.55 -11.45
C ARG A 8 -36.03 38.03 -11.44
N LYS A 9 -34.71 38.25 -11.40
CA LYS A 9 -34.12 39.38 -12.15
C LYS A 9 -32.69 38.99 -12.60
N ALA A 10 -32.51 39.11 -13.92
CA ALA A 10 -31.25 39.07 -14.66
C ALA A 10 -30.80 40.53 -14.96
N PHE A 11 -29.65 40.63 -15.63
CA PHE A 11 -28.92 41.80 -16.20
C PHE A 11 -27.75 42.26 -15.31
N GLY A 12 -26.53 42.47 -15.81
CA GLY A 12 -26.16 42.75 -17.17
C GLY A 12 -24.65 42.62 -17.41
N ALA A 13 -24.35 42.51 -18.66
CA ALA A 13 -23.03 42.41 -19.28
C ALA A 13 -22.27 43.74 -19.26
N GLY A 14 -20.94 43.67 -19.21
CA GLY A 14 -20.04 44.79 -19.49
C GLY A 14 -18.75 44.28 -20.13
N ALA A 15 -18.60 44.49 -21.42
CA ALA A 15 -17.43 44.16 -22.23
C ALA A 15 -16.52 45.40 -22.44
N ARG A 16 -15.32 45.12 -22.95
CA ARG A 16 -14.28 45.98 -23.54
C ARG A 16 -13.14 46.36 -22.58
N SER A 17 -11.84 46.36 -22.98
CA SER A 17 -11.23 46.48 -24.31
C SER A 17 -9.76 46.05 -24.29
N ALA A 18 -9.30 45.72 -25.46
CA ALA A 18 -7.99 45.39 -25.95
C ALA A 18 -6.83 46.37 -25.59
N GLY A 19 -5.62 45.76 -25.46
CA GLY A 19 -4.35 46.50 -25.54
C GLY A 19 -3.29 45.59 -26.17
N ARG A 20 -3.04 45.79 -27.45
CA ARG A 20 -1.92 45.24 -28.24
C ARG A 20 -0.62 45.94 -27.85
N GLY A 21 0.46 45.17 -27.67
CA GLY A 21 1.83 45.69 -27.64
C GLY A 21 2.80 44.64 -28.17
N SER A 22 3.11 44.76 -29.42
CA SER A 22 4.15 44.01 -30.15
C SER A 22 5.51 44.66 -29.94
N HIS A 23 6.54 43.90 -29.59
CA HIS A 23 7.93 44.24 -30.01
C HIS A 23 8.68 42.98 -30.41
N ARG A 24 9.25 43.11 -31.60
CA ARG A 24 10.08 42.14 -32.33
C ARG A 24 11.57 42.34 -32.00
N ALA A 25 12.33 41.31 -32.35
CA ALA A 25 13.75 41.24 -32.71
C ALA A 25 14.70 41.01 -31.50
N ALA A 26 15.78 40.24 -31.59
CA ALA A 26 16.57 39.85 -32.74
C ALA A 26 17.35 38.53 -32.45
N VAL A 27 17.62 37.84 -33.54
CA VAL A 27 18.50 36.68 -33.71
C VAL A 27 19.98 37.11 -33.51
N ALA A 28 20.77 36.26 -32.83
CA ALA A 28 22.21 36.20 -33.07
C ALA A 28 22.71 34.76 -32.97
N ALA A 29 23.01 34.16 -34.09
CA ALA A 29 23.75 32.93 -34.23
C ALA A 29 25.26 33.27 -34.17
N VAL A 30 26.03 32.44 -33.42
CA VAL A 30 27.50 32.39 -33.59
C VAL A 30 27.88 30.92 -33.71
N VAL A 31 28.37 30.59 -34.88
CA VAL A 31 29.10 29.39 -35.26
C VAL A 31 30.60 29.71 -35.16
N VAL A 32 31.43 28.79 -34.79
CA VAL A 32 32.90 28.57 -35.04
C VAL A 32 33.45 27.82 -33.78
N GLY A 33 34.22 26.78 -33.82
CA GLY A 33 34.93 26.04 -34.84
C GLY A 33 35.76 24.95 -34.12
N ALA A 34 35.94 23.82 -34.76
CA ALA A 34 36.76 22.74 -34.29
C ALA A 34 38.26 23.09 -34.38
N VAL A 35 39.03 22.69 -33.34
CA VAL A 35 40.47 22.55 -33.46
C VAL A 35 40.89 21.18 -32.88
N VAL A 36 41.37 20.31 -33.72
CA VAL A 36 42.11 19.11 -33.42
C VAL A 36 43.58 19.50 -33.20
N LEU A 37 44.14 19.08 -32.05
CA LEU A 37 45.59 19.05 -31.87
C LEU A 37 46.02 17.75 -31.19
N THR A 38 46.65 16.89 -31.94
CA THR A 38 47.44 15.75 -31.50
C THR A 38 48.76 16.24 -30.86
N GLY A 39 49.12 15.66 -29.73
CA GLY A 39 50.41 15.86 -29.08
C GLY A 39 50.76 14.69 -28.17
N CYS A 40 51.68 13.83 -28.61
CA CYS A 40 52.36 12.81 -27.81
C CYS A 40 53.39 13.45 -26.88
N GLY A 41 53.54 12.92 -25.64
CA GLY A 41 54.68 13.21 -24.77
C GLY A 41 54.49 12.57 -23.39
N GLY A 42 55.34 11.57 -23.09
CA GLY A 42 55.27 10.72 -21.90
C GLY A 42 55.76 11.43 -20.62
N GLY A 43 55.46 10.82 -19.47
CA GLY A 43 55.96 11.16 -18.13
C GLY A 43 55.10 10.45 -17.09
N SER A 44 55.68 9.47 -16.43
CA SER A 44 55.16 8.71 -15.29
C SER A 44 54.94 9.61 -14.10
N ASP A 45 53.79 9.46 -13.43
CA ASP A 45 53.67 9.64 -11.96
C ASP A 45 52.35 9.03 -11.48
N ASP A 46 52.48 8.15 -10.51
CA ASP A 46 51.42 7.44 -9.83
C ASP A 46 50.47 8.40 -9.10
N LYS A 47 49.19 8.37 -9.45
CA LYS A 47 48.11 8.78 -8.54
C LYS A 47 46.91 7.80 -8.71
N GLU A 48 46.55 7.19 -7.59
CA GLU A 48 45.36 6.38 -7.42
C GLU A 48 44.14 7.09 -8.03
N ASP A 49 43.59 6.51 -9.07
CA ASP A 49 42.38 6.95 -9.70
C ASP A 49 41.24 6.12 -9.07
N GLY A 50 40.50 6.78 -8.17
CA GLY A 50 39.22 6.26 -7.65
C GLY A 50 38.26 6.14 -8.80
N GLY A 51 38.25 4.97 -9.44
CA GLY A 51 37.29 4.62 -10.47
C GLY A 51 35.89 4.60 -9.92
N GLY A 52 35.15 5.70 -10.07
CA GLY A 52 33.70 5.70 -9.98
C GLY A 52 33.18 4.75 -11.06
N ALA A 53 32.75 3.56 -10.66
CA ALA A 53 32.00 2.68 -11.52
C ALA A 53 30.74 3.42 -11.97
N SER A 54 30.72 3.87 -13.21
CA SER A 54 29.50 4.28 -13.89
C SER A 54 28.62 3.05 -13.97
N GLU A 55 27.64 2.94 -13.07
CA GLU A 55 26.63 1.89 -13.13
C GLU A 55 25.96 1.97 -14.51
N LYS A 56 26.11 0.90 -15.28
CA LYS A 56 25.34 0.74 -16.52
C LYS A 56 23.87 0.81 -16.17
N PRO A 57 23.04 1.56 -16.93
CA PRO A 57 21.60 1.52 -16.78
C PRO A 57 21.13 0.06 -16.74
N ALA A 58 20.28 -0.29 -15.80
CA ALA A 58 19.70 -1.62 -15.74
C ALA A 58 19.11 -1.98 -17.12
N ALA A 59 19.45 -3.17 -17.62
CA ALA A 59 18.97 -3.56 -18.94
C ALA A 59 17.43 -3.61 -18.92
N THR A 60 16.81 -2.88 -19.82
CA THR A 60 15.36 -2.84 -20.01
C THR A 60 14.83 -4.24 -20.29
N VAL A 61 13.71 -4.64 -19.65
CA VAL A 61 13.10 -5.95 -19.90
C VAL A 61 12.62 -6.05 -21.36
N GLU A 62 12.96 -7.16 -22.02
CA GLU A 62 12.46 -7.44 -23.37
C GLU A 62 11.02 -7.95 -23.32
N LEU A 63 10.16 -7.39 -24.16
CA LEU A 63 8.74 -7.75 -24.27
C LEU A 63 8.41 -8.15 -25.71
N PRO A 64 7.47 -9.10 -25.90
CA PRO A 64 7.04 -9.47 -27.24
C PRO A 64 6.17 -8.38 -27.88
N THR A 65 6.12 -8.37 -29.20
CA THR A 65 5.08 -7.61 -29.94
C THR A 65 3.72 -8.27 -29.76
N LEU A 66 2.71 -7.48 -29.42
CA LEU A 66 1.34 -7.89 -29.11
C LEU A 66 0.31 -7.04 -29.86
N ASP A 67 0.63 -6.62 -31.08
CA ASP A 67 -0.24 -5.77 -31.89
C ASP A 67 -1.67 -6.34 -32.00
N GLY A 68 -2.65 -5.55 -31.58
CA GLY A 68 -4.06 -5.92 -31.62
C GLY A 68 -4.55 -6.80 -30.48
N GLU A 69 -3.68 -7.29 -29.59
CA GLU A 69 -4.13 -7.99 -28.38
C GLU A 69 -4.82 -7.05 -27.41
N LYS A 70 -5.87 -7.53 -26.76
CA LYS A 70 -6.62 -6.79 -25.73
C LYS A 70 -6.50 -7.54 -24.43
N ILE A 71 -6.05 -6.85 -23.40
CA ILE A 71 -5.77 -7.40 -22.08
C ILE A 71 -6.62 -6.66 -21.05
N GLN A 72 -7.29 -7.38 -20.16
CA GLN A 72 -8.02 -6.81 -19.03
C GLN A 72 -7.29 -7.09 -17.73
N VAL A 73 -7.08 -6.03 -16.93
CA VAL A 73 -6.46 -6.13 -15.60
C VAL A 73 -7.45 -5.67 -14.54
N ALA A 74 -7.83 -6.57 -13.63
CA ALA A 74 -8.72 -6.25 -12.53
C ALA A 74 -7.95 -5.94 -11.25
N ALA A 75 -8.32 -4.88 -10.54
CA ALA A 75 -7.82 -4.54 -9.21
C ALA A 75 -8.87 -3.77 -8.41
N VAL A 76 -8.72 -3.75 -7.08
CA VAL A 76 -9.58 -2.96 -6.18
C VAL A 76 -9.15 -1.50 -6.06
N TRP A 77 -8.04 -1.12 -6.66
CA TRP A 77 -7.46 0.21 -6.58
C TRP A 77 -8.35 1.27 -7.26
N THR A 78 -8.44 2.43 -6.64
CA THR A 78 -9.26 3.56 -7.11
C THR A 78 -8.48 4.87 -7.02
N GLY A 79 -9.04 5.94 -7.64
CA GLY A 79 -8.48 7.28 -7.52
C GLY A 79 -7.01 7.37 -7.94
N PRO A 80 -6.16 8.06 -7.15
CA PRO A 80 -4.75 8.24 -7.48
C PRO A 80 -3.95 6.93 -7.58
N GLU A 81 -4.29 5.93 -6.80
CA GLU A 81 -3.62 4.61 -6.86
C GLU A 81 -3.84 3.95 -8.22
N GLN A 82 -5.09 3.91 -8.69
CA GLN A 82 -5.43 3.45 -10.04
C GLN A 82 -4.72 4.30 -11.10
N ALA A 83 -4.73 5.64 -10.96
CA ALA A 83 -4.11 6.55 -11.93
C ALA A 83 -2.60 6.33 -12.04
N ASN A 84 -1.92 6.04 -10.93
CA ASN A 84 -0.50 5.74 -10.94
C ASN A 84 -0.20 4.39 -11.61
N PHE A 85 -0.99 3.37 -11.34
CA PHE A 85 -0.85 2.07 -12.00
C PHE A 85 -1.17 2.15 -13.51
N THR A 86 -2.11 2.99 -13.91
CA THR A 86 -2.42 3.20 -15.34
C THR A 86 -1.18 3.65 -16.12
N LYS A 87 -0.30 4.47 -15.54
CA LYS A 87 0.97 4.87 -16.20
C LYS A 87 1.87 3.67 -16.51
N VAL A 88 1.85 2.65 -15.67
CA VAL A 88 2.59 1.39 -15.88
C VAL A 88 1.98 0.62 -17.05
N LEU A 89 0.66 0.55 -17.10
CA LEU A 89 -0.07 -0.11 -18.20
C LEU A 89 0.14 0.62 -19.52
N ASP A 90 0.13 1.97 -19.52
CA ASP A 90 0.38 2.81 -20.70
C ASP A 90 1.80 2.55 -21.29
N GLU A 91 2.81 2.40 -20.44
CA GLU A 91 4.17 2.06 -20.91
C GLU A 91 4.24 0.63 -21.46
N PHE A 92 3.53 -0.32 -20.85
CA PHE A 92 3.41 -1.67 -21.41
C PHE A 92 2.75 -1.66 -22.80
N GLU A 93 1.63 -0.93 -22.97
CA GLU A 93 0.97 -0.75 -24.27
C GLU A 93 1.92 -0.18 -25.32
N LYS A 94 2.59 0.89 -24.98
CA LYS A 94 3.56 1.58 -25.85
C LYS A 94 4.69 0.65 -26.31
N ARG A 95 5.14 -0.26 -25.43
CA ARG A 95 6.28 -1.17 -25.73
C ARG A 95 5.85 -2.41 -26.50
N THR A 96 4.59 -2.82 -26.39
CA THR A 96 4.10 -4.09 -26.95
C THR A 96 3.13 -3.93 -28.12
N GLY A 97 2.45 -2.79 -28.24
CA GLY A 97 1.36 -2.57 -29.18
C GLY A 97 0.03 -3.20 -28.73
N ALA A 98 -0.06 -3.77 -27.53
CA ALA A 98 -1.31 -4.25 -26.94
C ALA A 98 -2.21 -3.07 -26.50
N THR A 99 -3.48 -3.37 -26.26
CA THR A 99 -4.41 -2.47 -25.55
C THR A 99 -4.75 -3.08 -24.20
N VAL A 100 -4.51 -2.34 -23.10
CA VAL A 100 -4.79 -2.82 -21.74
C VAL A 100 -5.93 -2.02 -21.13
N THR A 101 -6.95 -2.71 -20.65
CA THR A 101 -8.10 -2.08 -19.98
C THR A 101 -8.05 -2.39 -18.49
N PHE A 102 -7.95 -1.35 -17.66
CA PHE A 102 -8.14 -1.48 -16.21
C PHE A 102 -9.61 -1.72 -15.90
N VAL A 103 -9.90 -2.75 -15.10
CA VAL A 103 -11.25 -3.14 -14.69
C VAL A 103 -11.36 -2.96 -13.18
N PRO A 104 -12.03 -1.91 -12.70
CA PRO A 104 -12.21 -1.72 -11.27
C PRO A 104 -13.05 -2.85 -10.67
N ALA A 105 -12.55 -3.46 -9.62
CA ALA A 105 -13.20 -4.51 -8.86
C ALA A 105 -13.60 -4.00 -7.47
N GLN A 106 -14.61 -4.64 -6.87
CA GLN A 106 -14.97 -4.40 -5.47
C GLN A 106 -14.34 -5.47 -4.58
N ASP A 107 -14.05 -5.11 -3.37
CA ASP A 107 -13.61 -6.06 -2.35
C ASP A 107 -14.80 -6.88 -1.79
N PRO A 108 -14.65 -8.21 -1.54
CA PRO A 108 -13.48 -9.03 -1.88
C PRO A 108 -13.38 -9.32 -3.39
N ILE A 109 -12.22 -9.07 -3.96
CA ILE A 109 -11.98 -9.25 -5.40
C ILE A 109 -12.32 -10.66 -5.91
N VAL A 110 -12.14 -11.68 -5.08
CA VAL A 110 -12.47 -13.08 -5.42
C VAL A 110 -13.95 -13.31 -5.76
N ASN A 111 -14.87 -12.53 -5.16
CA ASN A 111 -16.30 -12.59 -5.50
C ASN A 111 -16.57 -11.99 -6.87
N PHE A 112 -15.91 -10.85 -7.17
CA PHE A 112 -15.95 -10.23 -8.48
C PHE A 112 -15.42 -11.19 -9.56
N LEU A 113 -14.23 -11.79 -9.33
CA LEU A 113 -13.64 -12.75 -10.25
C LEU A 113 -14.53 -13.97 -10.47
N GLY A 114 -15.10 -14.52 -9.40
CA GLY A 114 -16.05 -15.66 -9.49
C GLY A 114 -17.23 -15.34 -10.40
N THR A 115 -17.79 -14.13 -10.29
CA THR A 115 -18.90 -13.68 -11.16
C THR A 115 -18.46 -13.55 -12.62
N LYS A 116 -17.30 -12.94 -12.89
CA LYS A 116 -16.75 -12.76 -14.23
C LYS A 116 -16.43 -14.09 -14.92
N ILE A 117 -15.81 -15.01 -14.16
CA ILE A 117 -15.45 -16.35 -14.67
C ILE A 117 -16.69 -17.18 -14.95
N ALA A 118 -17.68 -17.18 -14.05
CA ALA A 118 -18.96 -17.87 -14.28
C ALA A 118 -19.72 -17.30 -15.48
N GLY A 119 -19.59 -15.99 -15.74
CA GLY A 119 -20.13 -15.32 -16.92
C GLY A 119 -19.34 -15.54 -18.22
N GLY A 120 -18.24 -16.32 -18.19
CA GLY A 120 -17.42 -16.61 -19.37
C GLY A 120 -16.57 -15.43 -19.87
N SER A 121 -16.36 -14.41 -19.04
CA SER A 121 -15.59 -13.20 -19.40
C SER A 121 -14.63 -12.83 -18.26
N PRO A 122 -13.68 -13.72 -17.91
CA PRO A 122 -12.67 -13.40 -16.90
C PRO A 122 -11.76 -12.25 -17.39
N PRO A 123 -11.24 -11.39 -16.50
CA PRO A 123 -10.10 -10.57 -16.85
C PRO A 123 -8.87 -11.45 -17.13
N ASP A 124 -7.89 -10.93 -17.85
CA ASP A 124 -6.66 -11.68 -18.15
C ASP A 124 -5.72 -11.77 -16.96
N VAL A 125 -5.62 -10.68 -16.19
CA VAL A 125 -4.80 -10.57 -14.99
C VAL A 125 -5.65 -9.96 -13.87
N ALA A 126 -5.43 -10.41 -12.64
CA ALA A 126 -5.98 -9.77 -11.44
C ALA A 126 -4.86 -9.43 -10.47
N MET A 127 -4.96 -8.26 -9.81
CA MET A 127 -4.11 -7.88 -8.69
C MET A 127 -4.78 -8.37 -7.41
N LEU A 128 -4.18 -9.36 -6.75
CA LEU A 128 -4.73 -9.99 -5.55
C LEU A 128 -3.96 -9.52 -4.32
N PRO A 129 -4.64 -8.88 -3.34
CA PRO A 129 -3.97 -8.36 -2.15
C PRO A 129 -3.61 -9.45 -1.13
N GLN A 130 -4.18 -10.64 -1.26
CA GLN A 130 -4.14 -11.68 -0.22
C GLN A 130 -3.55 -12.99 -0.73
N VAL A 131 -2.63 -13.59 0.03
CA VAL A 131 -2.10 -14.94 -0.22
C VAL A 131 -3.24 -15.98 -0.25
N GLY A 132 -4.18 -15.87 0.69
CA GLY A 132 -5.37 -16.73 0.72
C GLY A 132 -6.23 -16.63 -0.54
N ALA A 133 -6.28 -15.47 -1.19
CA ALA A 133 -6.97 -15.28 -2.46
C ALA A 133 -6.24 -15.96 -3.62
N ILE A 134 -4.90 -15.96 -3.62
CA ILE A 134 -4.09 -16.69 -4.60
C ILE A 134 -4.35 -18.18 -4.47
N THR A 135 -4.24 -18.72 -3.25
CA THR A 135 -4.52 -20.13 -2.94
C THR A 135 -5.92 -20.52 -3.42
N GLN A 136 -6.93 -19.73 -3.09
CA GLN A 136 -8.31 -19.99 -3.54
C GLN A 136 -8.45 -19.97 -5.06
N ALA A 137 -7.77 -19.05 -5.74
CA ALA A 137 -7.80 -18.98 -7.21
C ALA A 137 -7.14 -20.21 -7.85
N VAL A 138 -6.09 -20.75 -7.25
CA VAL A 138 -5.42 -21.99 -7.69
C VAL A 138 -6.33 -23.21 -7.47
N GLU A 139 -6.90 -23.39 -6.28
CA GLU A 139 -7.81 -24.48 -5.94
C GLU A 139 -9.02 -24.52 -6.89
N LYS A 140 -9.56 -23.36 -7.22
CA LYS A 140 -10.68 -23.21 -8.18
C LYS A 140 -10.24 -23.31 -9.64
N LYS A 141 -8.95 -23.52 -9.91
CA LYS A 141 -8.37 -23.60 -11.27
C LYS A 141 -8.58 -22.32 -12.10
N TRP A 142 -8.71 -21.19 -11.44
CA TRP A 142 -8.79 -19.88 -12.08
C TRP A 142 -7.40 -19.36 -12.45
N ALA A 143 -6.45 -19.46 -11.53
CA ALA A 143 -5.08 -19.00 -11.73
C ALA A 143 -4.31 -19.91 -12.72
N LYS A 144 -3.44 -19.28 -13.49
CA LYS A 144 -2.49 -19.93 -14.40
C LYS A 144 -1.07 -19.79 -13.85
N PRO A 145 -0.21 -20.80 -14.04
CA PRO A 145 1.19 -20.69 -13.64
C PRO A 145 1.89 -19.51 -14.33
N VAL A 146 2.81 -18.91 -13.62
CA VAL A 146 3.68 -17.84 -14.14
C VAL A 146 4.63 -18.41 -15.19
N GLY A 147 4.79 -17.72 -16.32
CA GLY A 147 5.66 -18.13 -17.42
C GLY A 147 7.16 -18.03 -17.08
N ALA A 148 7.98 -18.63 -17.93
CA ALA A 148 9.43 -18.74 -17.71
C ALA A 148 10.14 -17.37 -17.62
N GLU A 149 9.74 -16.41 -18.44
CA GLU A 149 10.31 -15.07 -18.51
C GLU A 149 10.02 -14.29 -17.20
N ALA A 150 8.79 -14.34 -16.69
CA ALA A 150 8.44 -13.71 -15.43
C ALA A 150 9.11 -14.42 -14.23
N LYS A 151 9.22 -15.76 -14.24
CA LYS A 151 10.01 -16.51 -13.24
C LYS A 151 11.49 -16.09 -13.23
N ALA A 152 12.06 -15.84 -14.41
CA ALA A 152 13.43 -15.34 -14.50
C ALA A 152 13.60 -13.94 -13.89
N GLN A 153 12.62 -13.03 -14.10
CA GLN A 153 12.59 -11.71 -13.44
C GLN A 153 12.46 -11.86 -11.92
N LEU A 154 11.56 -12.71 -11.43
CA LEU A 154 11.39 -12.98 -10.00
C LEU A 154 12.68 -13.49 -9.37
N THR A 155 13.32 -14.49 -9.96
CA THR A 155 14.58 -15.07 -9.46
C THR A 155 15.70 -14.02 -9.38
N LYS A 156 15.78 -13.12 -10.37
CA LYS A 156 16.78 -12.07 -10.43
C LYS A 156 16.52 -10.95 -9.43
N ASN A 157 15.27 -10.52 -9.31
CA ASN A 157 14.93 -9.23 -8.73
C ASN A 157 14.30 -9.33 -7.33
N TYR A 158 13.81 -10.50 -6.89
CA TYR A 158 13.05 -10.64 -5.65
C TYR A 158 13.77 -11.51 -4.63
N SER A 159 13.54 -11.28 -3.34
CA SER A 159 13.96 -12.22 -2.30
C SER A 159 13.15 -13.51 -2.37
N LYS A 160 13.64 -14.56 -1.71
CA LYS A 160 12.92 -15.84 -1.68
C LYS A 160 11.57 -15.72 -0.98
N GLY A 161 11.49 -14.95 0.10
CA GLY A 161 10.24 -14.72 0.84
C GLY A 161 9.13 -14.19 -0.06
N TRP A 162 9.42 -13.17 -0.88
CA TRP A 162 8.45 -12.63 -1.84
C TRP A 162 8.05 -13.61 -2.95
N GLN A 163 8.97 -14.47 -3.39
CA GLN A 163 8.65 -15.52 -4.35
C GLN A 163 7.74 -16.57 -3.72
N ASP A 164 8.04 -17.01 -2.50
CA ASP A 164 7.28 -18.05 -1.78
C ASP A 164 5.82 -17.61 -1.50
N LEU A 165 5.58 -16.34 -1.20
CA LEU A 165 4.23 -15.79 -1.02
C LEU A 165 3.35 -15.92 -2.28
N GLY A 166 3.93 -15.91 -3.46
CA GLY A 166 3.22 -16.08 -4.74
C GLY A 166 3.15 -17.53 -5.21
N ALA A 167 3.69 -18.49 -4.44
CA ALA A 167 3.74 -19.91 -4.81
C ALA A 167 2.66 -20.71 -4.06
N VAL A 168 2.06 -21.68 -4.76
CA VAL A 168 1.14 -22.66 -4.17
C VAL A 168 1.64 -24.05 -4.57
N ASP A 169 1.83 -24.94 -3.60
CA ASP A 169 2.33 -26.31 -3.82
C ASP A 169 3.66 -26.37 -4.62
N GLY A 170 4.50 -25.35 -4.44
CA GLY A 170 5.81 -25.24 -5.09
C GLY A 170 5.79 -24.70 -6.53
N GLU A 171 4.62 -24.37 -7.08
CA GLU A 171 4.46 -23.74 -8.39
C GLU A 171 4.13 -22.25 -8.22
N GLN A 172 4.77 -21.37 -9.03
CA GLN A 172 4.58 -19.93 -8.98
C GLN A 172 3.32 -19.52 -9.74
N TYR A 173 2.40 -18.80 -9.06
CA TYR A 173 1.17 -18.26 -9.64
C TYR A 173 1.09 -16.74 -9.53
N GLY A 174 1.63 -16.15 -8.47
CA GLY A 174 1.61 -14.71 -8.22
C GLY A 174 2.96 -14.04 -8.44
N VAL A 175 2.94 -12.85 -9.01
CA VAL A 175 4.06 -11.90 -9.05
C VAL A 175 3.73 -10.78 -8.08
N TYR A 176 4.34 -10.77 -6.91
CA TYR A 176 4.17 -9.66 -5.97
C TYR A 176 4.74 -8.38 -6.58
N TYR A 177 3.85 -7.56 -7.10
CA TYR A 177 4.18 -6.31 -7.77
C TYR A 177 4.37 -5.17 -6.77
N LYS A 178 3.45 -5.07 -5.80
CA LYS A 178 3.43 -4.06 -4.77
C LYS A 178 3.70 -4.70 -3.41
N ALA A 179 4.56 -4.08 -2.63
CA ALA A 179 4.71 -4.33 -1.20
C ALA A 179 4.09 -3.18 -0.41
N ALA A 180 3.79 -3.43 0.86
CA ALA A 180 3.32 -2.42 1.79
C ALA A 180 4.02 -2.58 3.14
N ASN A 181 4.43 -1.50 3.77
CA ASN A 181 4.82 -1.49 5.17
C ASN A 181 3.59 -1.14 6.01
N LYS A 182 3.03 -2.14 6.70
CA LYS A 182 1.84 -2.02 7.55
C LYS A 182 2.16 -1.74 9.02
N SER A 183 3.36 -1.24 9.31
CA SER A 183 3.82 -0.93 10.67
C SER A 183 4.19 0.54 10.84
N LEU A 184 3.32 1.45 10.36
CA LEU A 184 3.57 2.89 10.37
C LEU A 184 2.43 3.65 11.04
N VAL A 185 2.79 4.68 11.80
CA VAL A 185 1.83 5.68 12.29
C VAL A 185 2.11 7.01 11.60
N TRP A 186 1.15 7.47 10.83
CA TRP A 186 1.16 8.78 10.20
C TRP A 186 0.63 9.83 11.17
N TYR A 187 1.28 10.98 11.25
CA TYR A 187 0.84 12.04 12.14
C TYR A 187 0.88 13.43 11.50
N ASN A 188 -0.04 14.27 11.95
CA ASN A 188 -0.09 15.68 11.58
C ASN A 188 0.99 16.43 12.37
N ASN A 189 2.00 16.95 11.67
CA ASN A 189 3.15 17.59 12.29
C ASN A 189 2.74 18.81 13.12
N THR A 190 1.83 19.63 12.61
CA THR A 190 1.34 20.83 13.33
C THR A 190 0.59 20.45 14.61
N ALA A 191 -0.23 19.38 14.57
CA ALA A 191 -0.93 18.91 15.78
C ALA A 191 0.06 18.42 16.85
N PHE A 192 1.13 17.73 16.45
CA PHE A 192 2.19 17.29 17.37
C PHE A 192 2.97 18.48 17.94
N GLU A 193 3.38 19.43 17.10
CA GLU A 193 4.09 20.64 17.55
C GLU A 193 3.25 21.46 18.51
N ASN A 194 1.97 21.70 18.20
CA ASN A 194 1.06 22.46 19.05
C ASN A 194 0.79 21.79 20.40
N ALA A 195 0.78 20.46 20.45
CA ALA A 195 0.63 19.69 21.66
C ALA A 195 1.95 19.56 22.46
N GLY A 196 3.10 19.87 21.85
CA GLY A 196 4.41 19.54 22.40
C GLY A 196 4.66 18.03 22.48
N ALA A 197 4.02 17.25 21.60
CA ALA A 197 4.13 15.82 21.54
C ALA A 197 5.40 15.38 20.81
N ALA A 198 5.95 14.23 21.18
CA ALA A 198 7.10 13.60 20.52
C ALA A 198 6.71 12.24 19.94
N GLU A 199 7.48 11.78 18.93
CA GLU A 199 7.32 10.44 18.36
C GLU A 199 7.56 9.37 19.42
N PRO A 200 6.55 8.49 19.69
CA PRO A 200 6.67 7.45 20.71
C PRO A 200 7.47 6.25 20.17
N LYS A 201 8.28 5.64 21.02
CA LYS A 201 9.04 4.42 20.68
C LYS A 201 8.41 3.15 21.25
N THR A 202 7.66 3.29 22.35
CA THR A 202 7.01 2.17 23.01
C THR A 202 5.50 2.38 23.06
N TRP A 203 4.73 1.31 23.22
CA TRP A 203 3.27 1.38 23.38
C TRP A 203 2.86 2.28 24.55
N LYS A 204 3.60 2.22 25.65
CA LYS A 204 3.37 3.10 26.80
C LYS A 204 3.54 4.57 26.43
N ASP A 205 4.60 4.88 25.67
CA ASP A 205 4.84 6.26 25.22
C ASP A 205 3.77 6.69 24.21
N PHE A 206 3.29 5.77 23.36
CA PHE A 206 2.20 6.03 22.41
C PHE A 206 0.92 6.46 23.13
N LEU A 207 0.53 5.74 24.19
CA LEU A 207 -0.64 6.10 24.99
C LEU A 207 -0.43 7.46 25.71
N ALA A 208 0.78 7.73 26.20
CA ALA A 208 1.11 9.03 26.82
C ALA A 208 1.10 10.18 25.79
N THR A 209 1.60 9.94 24.58
CA THR A 209 1.51 10.88 23.44
C THR A 209 0.05 11.15 23.06
N ALA A 210 -0.78 10.12 23.02
CA ALA A 210 -2.20 10.28 22.76
C ALA A 210 -2.89 11.12 23.85
N ASP A 211 -2.61 10.87 25.13
CA ASP A 211 -3.14 11.69 26.23
C ASP A 211 -2.65 13.15 26.12
N THR A 212 -1.41 13.39 25.69
CA THR A 212 -0.84 14.75 25.47
C THR A 212 -1.56 15.48 24.33
N ILE A 213 -1.79 14.81 23.20
CA ILE A 213 -2.53 15.38 22.05
C ILE A 213 -3.98 15.68 22.46
N SER A 214 -4.62 14.78 23.22
CA SER A 214 -5.97 14.99 23.74
C SER A 214 -6.07 16.22 24.62
N ALA A 215 -5.06 16.46 25.46
CA ALA A 215 -5.01 17.63 26.34
C ALA A 215 -4.86 18.96 25.56
N SER A 216 -4.33 18.94 24.34
CA SER A 216 -4.28 20.12 23.45
C SER A 216 -5.60 20.43 22.75
N GLY A 217 -6.62 19.58 22.91
CA GLY A 217 -7.94 19.75 22.31
C GLY A 217 -8.12 19.04 20.94
N VAL A 218 -7.11 18.33 20.45
CA VAL A 218 -7.20 17.50 19.23
C VAL A 218 -7.47 16.06 19.63
N THR A 219 -8.40 15.37 18.94
CA THR A 219 -8.58 13.93 19.16
C THR A 219 -7.32 13.20 18.69
N PRO A 220 -6.72 12.30 19.49
CA PRO A 220 -5.43 11.72 19.15
C PRO A 220 -5.42 10.84 17.91
N VAL A 221 -6.34 9.85 17.81
CA VAL A 221 -6.24 8.77 16.83
C VAL A 221 -7.47 8.69 15.93
N SER A 222 -7.24 8.63 14.64
CA SER A 222 -8.25 8.22 13.65
C SER A 222 -8.14 6.72 13.38
N VAL A 223 -9.29 6.04 13.27
CA VAL A 223 -9.37 4.60 13.00
C VAL A 223 -10.39 4.35 11.89
N GLY A 224 -9.95 3.70 10.81
CA GLY A 224 -10.78 3.33 9.66
C GLY A 224 -11.46 1.97 9.86
N GLY A 225 -12.27 1.81 10.90
CA GLY A 225 -12.83 0.51 11.31
C GLY A 225 -13.95 -0.04 10.42
N ALA A 226 -14.50 0.76 9.49
CA ALA A 226 -15.59 0.32 8.61
C ALA A 226 -15.13 -0.82 7.68
N ASP A 227 -13.92 -0.73 7.15
CA ASP A 227 -13.38 -1.71 6.20
C ASP A 227 -13.02 -3.05 6.84
N GLY A 228 -12.76 -3.06 8.15
CA GLY A 228 -12.42 -4.26 8.93
C GLY A 228 -10.94 -4.61 8.91
N TRP A 229 -10.29 -4.67 7.75
CA TRP A 229 -8.87 -5.02 7.61
C TRP A 229 -7.93 -4.07 8.37
N THR A 230 -8.27 -2.79 8.49
CA THR A 230 -7.48 -1.84 9.30
C THR A 230 -7.39 -2.22 10.77
N LEU A 231 -8.39 -2.95 11.27
CA LEU A 231 -8.42 -3.42 12.67
C LEU A 231 -7.54 -4.65 12.86
N THR A 232 -7.40 -5.50 11.83
CA THR A 232 -6.47 -6.64 11.86
C THR A 232 -5.03 -6.14 11.96
N ASP A 233 -4.68 -5.10 11.19
CA ASP A 233 -3.35 -4.48 11.24
C ASP A 233 -2.96 -4.04 12.68
N TRP A 234 -3.91 -3.44 13.45
CA TRP A 234 -3.69 -3.10 14.86
C TRP A 234 -3.37 -4.32 15.72
N PHE A 235 -4.18 -5.36 15.60
CA PHE A 235 -4.00 -6.59 16.37
C PHE A 235 -2.67 -7.27 16.01
N GLU A 236 -2.39 -7.41 14.74
CA GLU A 236 -1.22 -8.10 14.21
C GLU A 236 0.10 -7.45 14.63
N ASN A 237 0.19 -6.12 14.55
CA ASN A 237 1.38 -5.39 15.01
C ASN A 237 1.61 -5.56 16.51
N ILE A 238 0.55 -5.47 17.32
CA ILE A 238 0.64 -5.73 18.76
C ILE A 238 1.05 -7.17 19.01
N TYR A 239 0.41 -8.13 18.33
CA TYR A 239 0.66 -9.55 18.53
C TYR A 239 2.07 -9.95 18.12
N LEU A 240 2.55 -9.51 16.96
CA LEU A 240 3.91 -9.78 16.49
C LEU A 240 4.95 -9.25 17.50
N SER A 241 4.78 -8.01 17.95
CA SER A 241 5.70 -7.38 18.92
C SER A 241 5.71 -8.08 20.29
N GLN A 242 4.56 -8.61 20.76
CA GLN A 242 4.45 -9.25 22.07
C GLN A 242 4.74 -10.74 22.06
N ALA A 243 4.22 -11.47 21.07
CA ALA A 243 4.27 -12.92 21.03
C ALA A 243 5.48 -13.45 20.24
N GLY A 244 6.05 -12.60 19.38
CA GLY A 244 7.17 -12.92 18.51
C GLY A 244 6.76 -13.66 17.23
N PRO A 245 7.71 -13.78 16.28
CA PRO A 245 7.44 -14.28 14.94
C PRO A 245 6.94 -15.73 14.91
N ASP A 246 7.49 -16.60 15.75
CA ASP A 246 7.10 -18.02 15.76
C ASP A 246 5.62 -18.22 16.11
N LYS A 247 5.13 -17.52 17.14
CA LYS A 247 3.71 -17.58 17.51
C LYS A 247 2.80 -16.90 16.49
N TYR A 248 3.30 -15.84 15.88
CA TYR A 248 2.60 -15.17 14.79
C TYR A 248 2.35 -16.14 13.63
N ASP A 249 3.41 -16.84 13.19
CA ASP A 249 3.34 -17.82 12.10
C ASP A 249 2.43 -19.02 12.46
N GLN A 250 2.48 -19.49 13.72
CA GLN A 250 1.61 -20.57 14.21
C GLN A 250 0.14 -20.15 14.25
N LEU A 251 -0.16 -18.92 14.65
CA LEU A 251 -1.53 -18.40 14.67
C LEU A 251 -2.08 -18.21 13.26
N ALA A 252 -1.25 -17.66 12.34
CA ALA A 252 -1.59 -17.50 10.93
C ALA A 252 -2.01 -18.82 10.27
N LYS A 253 -1.40 -19.93 10.68
CA LYS A 253 -1.70 -21.29 10.18
C LYS A 253 -2.74 -22.04 11.02
N HIS A 254 -3.27 -21.40 12.06
CA HIS A 254 -4.16 -22.02 13.03
C HIS A 254 -3.55 -23.28 13.69
N GLU A 255 -2.20 -23.35 13.79
CA GLU A 255 -1.47 -24.38 14.55
C GLU A 255 -1.62 -24.17 16.06
N ILE A 256 -1.81 -22.94 16.50
CA ILE A 256 -2.30 -22.56 17.82
C ILE A 256 -3.69 -21.92 17.70
N LYS A 257 -4.46 -22.01 18.76
CA LYS A 257 -5.84 -21.52 18.78
C LYS A 257 -5.89 -20.02 19.07
N TRP A 258 -6.91 -19.33 18.56
CA TRP A 258 -7.22 -17.95 18.93
C TRP A 258 -7.58 -17.79 20.43
N THR A 259 -7.84 -18.90 21.13
CA THR A 259 -8.00 -18.92 22.60
C THR A 259 -6.67 -19.05 23.36
N ASP A 260 -5.52 -19.05 22.67
CA ASP A 260 -4.20 -19.06 23.33
C ASP A 260 -4.03 -17.83 24.24
N PRO A 261 -3.36 -17.95 25.39
CA PRO A 261 -3.12 -16.81 26.28
C PRO A 261 -2.41 -15.63 25.62
N SER A 262 -1.55 -15.86 24.61
CA SER A 262 -0.88 -14.77 23.89
C SER A 262 -1.86 -13.87 23.15
N VAL A 263 -2.92 -14.41 22.56
CA VAL A 263 -3.99 -13.66 21.91
C VAL A 263 -4.75 -12.80 22.93
N ALA A 264 -5.06 -13.36 24.13
CA ALA A 264 -5.68 -12.60 25.21
C ALA A 264 -4.80 -11.40 25.65
N THR A 265 -3.47 -11.61 25.70
CA THR A 265 -2.53 -10.55 26.04
C THR A 265 -2.57 -9.42 25.01
N ALA A 266 -2.53 -9.75 23.71
CA ALA A 266 -2.59 -8.76 22.64
C ALA A 266 -3.92 -7.98 22.62
N LEU A 267 -5.05 -8.67 22.74
CA LEU A 267 -6.37 -8.04 22.83
C LEU A 267 -6.47 -7.12 24.06
N THR A 268 -5.89 -7.53 25.20
CA THR A 268 -5.86 -6.69 26.41
C THR A 268 -5.05 -5.42 26.19
N THR A 269 -3.91 -5.51 25.54
CA THR A 269 -3.10 -4.35 25.16
C THR A 269 -3.86 -3.43 24.20
N LEU A 270 -4.51 -3.98 23.18
CA LEU A 270 -5.32 -3.22 22.24
C LEU A 270 -6.47 -2.50 22.95
N ALA A 271 -7.07 -3.12 23.99
CA ALA A 271 -8.11 -2.53 24.81
C ALA A 271 -7.64 -1.32 25.64
N GLU A 272 -6.32 -1.14 25.87
CA GLU A 272 -5.78 0.05 26.53
C GLU A 272 -6.05 1.34 25.73
N LEU A 273 -6.06 1.23 24.40
CA LEU A 273 -6.45 2.31 23.49
C LEU A 273 -7.96 2.28 23.19
N TRP A 274 -8.48 1.15 22.73
CA TRP A 274 -9.85 1.04 22.25
C TRP A 274 -10.88 1.19 23.39
N GLY A 275 -10.48 0.91 24.63
CA GLY A 275 -11.27 1.16 25.83
C GLY A 275 -11.35 2.63 26.26
N LYS A 276 -10.67 3.55 25.56
CA LYS A 276 -10.67 4.98 25.80
C LYS A 276 -11.30 5.74 24.62
N PRO A 277 -12.63 5.75 24.47
CA PRO A 277 -13.28 6.31 23.28
C PRO A 277 -12.96 7.79 23.05
N ALA A 278 -12.57 8.55 24.08
CA ALA A 278 -12.14 9.94 23.95
C ALA A 278 -10.83 10.11 23.16
N LEU A 279 -10.01 9.06 23.04
CA LEU A 279 -8.78 9.08 22.26
C LEU A 279 -9.00 8.74 20.78
N ILE A 280 -10.22 8.31 20.40
CA ILE A 280 -10.55 7.86 19.04
C ILE A 280 -11.55 8.84 18.42
N ALA A 281 -11.30 9.24 17.18
CA ALA A 281 -12.17 10.17 16.46
C ALA A 281 -13.60 9.58 16.28
N GLY A 282 -14.57 10.24 16.90
CA GLY A 282 -15.95 9.77 16.96
C GLY A 282 -16.21 8.56 17.86
N GLY A 283 -15.23 8.14 18.66
CA GLY A 283 -15.30 6.94 19.49
C GLY A 283 -15.40 5.65 18.67
N ALA A 284 -15.83 4.56 19.28
CA ALA A 284 -15.98 3.27 18.60
C ALA A 284 -17.01 3.34 17.46
N ASP A 285 -18.15 4.01 17.66
CA ASP A 285 -19.19 4.12 16.65
C ASP A 285 -18.74 4.95 15.44
N GLY A 286 -18.00 6.04 15.65
CA GLY A 286 -17.42 6.85 14.59
C GLY A 286 -16.36 6.08 13.82
N ALA A 287 -15.45 5.38 14.50
CA ALA A 287 -14.43 4.54 13.88
C ALA A 287 -15.04 3.47 12.97
N LEU A 288 -16.12 2.81 13.41
CA LEU A 288 -16.80 1.76 12.63
C LEU A 288 -17.62 2.27 11.44
N GLN A 289 -17.78 3.58 11.31
CA GLN A 289 -18.40 4.24 10.15
C GLN A 289 -17.37 4.95 9.27
N THR A 290 -16.12 4.98 9.68
CA THR A 290 -15.03 5.64 8.96
C THR A 290 -14.29 4.59 8.11
N GLU A 291 -14.31 4.79 6.81
CA GLU A 291 -13.50 4.00 5.86
C GLU A 291 -12.03 4.42 5.90
N PHE A 292 -11.13 3.57 5.42
CA PHE A 292 -9.69 3.82 5.42
C PHE A 292 -9.30 5.18 4.82
N PRO A 293 -9.73 5.55 3.59
CA PRO A 293 -9.34 6.85 3.02
C PRO A 293 -9.81 8.03 3.88
N ALA A 294 -11.01 7.92 4.46
CA ALA A 294 -11.55 8.95 5.34
C ALA A 294 -10.78 9.05 6.66
N SER A 295 -10.27 7.93 7.20
CA SER A 295 -9.44 7.93 8.42
C SER A 295 -8.14 8.68 8.22
N VAL A 296 -7.53 8.57 7.03
CA VAL A 296 -6.32 9.31 6.68
C VAL A 296 -6.65 10.78 6.45
N THR A 297 -7.62 11.08 5.59
CA THR A 297 -7.91 12.47 5.21
C THR A 297 -8.36 13.32 6.40
N GLN A 298 -9.12 12.79 7.35
CA GLN A 298 -9.52 13.56 8.55
C GLN A 298 -8.37 13.90 9.51
N THR A 299 -7.22 13.21 9.37
CA THR A 299 -5.99 13.52 10.10
C THR A 299 -5.22 14.68 9.46
N PHE A 300 -5.37 14.88 8.15
CA PHE A 300 -4.57 15.85 7.39
C PHE A 300 -5.39 17.01 6.80
N THR A 301 -6.70 17.01 6.94
CA THR A 301 -7.57 18.14 6.58
C THR A 301 -7.84 19.02 7.79
N GLY A 302 -8.15 20.31 7.55
CA GLY A 302 -8.52 21.26 8.60
C GLY A 302 -7.37 22.12 9.11
N GLY A 303 -6.17 22.04 8.51
CA GLY A 303 -5.00 22.86 8.88
C GLY A 303 -4.59 22.64 10.33
N ASP A 304 -4.64 23.71 11.15
CA ASP A 304 -4.22 23.69 12.55
C ASP A 304 -5.20 22.95 13.52
N ALA A 305 -6.38 22.56 13.01
CA ALA A 305 -7.41 21.89 13.80
C ALA A 305 -7.95 20.63 13.07
N PRO A 306 -7.10 19.62 12.88
CA PRO A 306 -7.53 18.37 12.26
C PRO A 306 -8.49 17.61 13.17
N LYS A 307 -9.30 16.71 12.59
CA LYS A 307 -10.20 15.85 13.40
C LYS A 307 -9.43 14.82 14.23
N ALA A 308 -8.22 14.46 13.81
CA ALA A 308 -7.35 13.58 14.57
C ALA A 308 -5.89 13.99 14.41
N GLY A 309 -5.05 13.72 15.43
CA GLY A 309 -3.61 14.03 15.39
C GLY A 309 -2.78 13.00 14.65
N MET A 310 -3.23 11.75 14.63
CA MET A 310 -2.52 10.63 13.98
C MET A 310 -3.46 9.53 13.51
N VAL A 311 -2.96 8.69 12.59
CA VAL A 311 -3.65 7.50 12.07
C VAL A 311 -2.62 6.38 11.90
N PHE A 312 -2.93 5.18 12.38
CA PHE A 312 -2.17 3.98 12.06
C PHE A 312 -2.59 3.49 10.68
N ALA A 313 -1.65 3.45 9.75
CA ALA A 313 -1.90 3.12 8.35
C ALA A 313 -0.60 2.76 7.63
N ALA A 314 -0.70 1.90 6.64
CA ALA A 314 0.43 1.52 5.80
C ALA A 314 0.99 2.69 4.97
N ASP A 315 2.14 2.47 4.32
CA ASP A 315 2.83 3.45 3.48
C ASP A 315 1.98 4.04 2.35
N PHE A 316 1.07 3.25 1.78
CA PHE A 316 0.17 3.69 0.70
C PHE A 316 -0.81 4.79 1.16
N ALA A 317 -0.99 5.00 2.47
CA ALA A 317 -1.72 6.15 3.00
C ALA A 317 -1.15 7.51 2.53
N GLY A 318 0.13 7.54 2.12
CA GLY A 318 0.76 8.74 1.55
C GLY A 318 0.02 9.32 0.33
N VAL A 319 -0.71 8.51 -0.41
CA VAL A 319 -1.57 8.96 -1.52
C VAL A 319 -2.75 9.78 -0.98
N ASN A 320 -3.44 9.27 0.04
CA ASN A 320 -4.57 9.94 0.68
C ASN A 320 -4.13 11.20 1.45
N VAL A 321 -2.92 11.19 2.03
CA VAL A 321 -2.29 12.39 2.63
C VAL A 321 -2.15 13.49 1.58
N THR A 322 -1.64 13.15 0.40
CA THR A 322 -1.48 14.11 -0.70
C THR A 322 -2.83 14.59 -1.24
N GLU A 323 -3.80 13.70 -1.37
CA GLU A 323 -5.17 14.04 -1.76
C GLU A 323 -5.85 14.97 -0.75
N ALA A 324 -5.55 14.84 0.53
CA ALA A 324 -5.99 15.75 1.58
C ALA A 324 -5.31 17.13 1.51
N GLY A 325 -4.35 17.32 0.60
CA GLY A 325 -3.61 18.57 0.41
C GLY A 325 -2.40 18.73 1.33
N ALA A 326 -2.02 17.71 2.09
CA ALA A 326 -0.86 17.71 2.97
C ALA A 326 0.40 17.19 2.25
N LYS A 327 1.55 17.76 2.59
CA LYS A 327 2.83 17.39 2.01
C LYS A 327 3.53 16.36 2.89
N VAL A 328 3.79 15.18 2.32
CA VAL A 328 4.56 14.11 2.97
C VAL A 328 5.99 14.59 3.29
N GLY A 329 6.44 14.35 4.50
CA GLY A 329 7.74 14.78 5.02
C GLY A 329 7.74 16.18 5.66
N THR A 330 6.68 16.97 5.46
CA THR A 330 6.55 18.32 6.04
C THR A 330 5.33 18.40 6.95
N ASP A 331 4.12 18.27 6.37
CA ASP A 331 2.86 18.39 7.09
C ASP A 331 2.44 17.04 7.68
N ALA A 332 2.75 15.98 6.96
CA ALA A 332 2.55 14.60 7.36
C ALA A 332 3.91 13.91 7.54
N LYS A 333 4.15 13.37 8.71
CA LYS A 333 5.32 12.57 9.04
C LYS A 333 4.92 11.18 9.49
N VAL A 334 5.88 10.26 9.63
CA VAL A 334 5.64 8.90 10.07
C VAL A 334 6.63 8.51 11.16
N PHE A 335 6.20 7.61 12.03
CA PHE A 335 7.07 6.84 12.90
C PHE A 335 6.68 5.36 12.84
N PRO A 336 7.63 4.43 13.10
CA PRO A 336 7.32 2.99 13.14
C PRO A 336 6.28 2.69 14.23
N PHE A 337 5.47 1.64 14.02
CA PHE A 337 4.55 1.17 15.06
C PHE A 337 5.33 0.92 16.37
N PRO A 338 4.89 1.48 17.50
CA PRO A 338 5.66 1.44 18.73
C PRO A 338 5.85 0.02 19.27
N ALA A 339 7.03 -0.29 19.78
CA ALA A 339 7.30 -1.57 20.40
C ALA A 339 6.35 -1.82 21.59
N VAL A 340 5.66 -2.95 21.57
CA VAL A 340 4.79 -3.42 22.65
C VAL A 340 5.53 -4.44 23.52
N GLY A 341 6.41 -5.22 22.90
CA GLY A 341 7.35 -6.12 23.54
C GLY A 341 8.79 -5.60 23.47
N ALA A 342 9.69 -6.46 23.02
CA ALA A 342 11.12 -6.12 22.92
C ALA A 342 11.41 -5.20 21.72
N ASP A 343 10.75 -5.46 20.57
CA ASP A 343 11.07 -4.82 19.30
C ASP A 343 9.82 -4.24 18.62
N SER A 344 10.04 -3.23 17.77
CA SER A 344 9.01 -2.73 16.87
C SER A 344 8.71 -3.79 15.81
N PRO A 345 7.44 -4.08 15.51
CA PRO A 345 7.08 -5.06 14.50
C PRO A 345 7.35 -4.55 13.08
N VAL A 346 7.53 -5.48 12.14
CA VAL A 346 7.49 -5.20 10.70
C VAL A 346 6.48 -6.15 10.08
N VAL A 347 5.22 -5.72 10.03
CA VAL A 347 4.16 -6.38 9.28
C VAL A 347 4.16 -5.79 7.86
N THR A 348 4.16 -6.66 6.86
CA THR A 348 4.10 -6.26 5.45
C THR A 348 2.85 -6.82 4.80
N GLY A 349 2.35 -6.13 3.79
CA GLY A 349 1.34 -6.63 2.87
C GLY A 349 1.81 -6.49 1.45
N GLY A 350 0.95 -6.74 0.51
CA GLY A 350 1.28 -6.52 -0.90
C GLY A 350 0.25 -7.10 -1.85
N ASP A 351 0.36 -6.68 -3.10
CA ASP A 351 -0.56 -7.12 -4.16
C ASP A 351 0.22 -7.92 -5.21
N ALA A 352 -0.28 -9.12 -5.50
CA ALA A 352 0.29 -10.00 -6.49
C ALA A 352 -0.52 -9.95 -7.80
N ALA A 353 0.18 -9.78 -8.92
CA ALA A 353 -0.41 -10.00 -10.25
C ALA A 353 -0.53 -11.51 -10.51
N VAL A 354 -1.74 -11.97 -10.82
CA VAL A 354 -2.08 -13.37 -11.11
C VAL A 354 -2.74 -13.45 -12.47
N ALA A 355 -2.21 -14.29 -13.37
CA ALA A 355 -2.84 -14.55 -14.66
C ALA A 355 -4.06 -15.47 -14.48
N LEU A 356 -5.19 -15.09 -15.09
CA LEU A 356 -6.42 -15.89 -15.11
C LEU A 356 -6.65 -16.52 -16.48
N THR A 357 -5.93 -16.06 -17.50
CA THR A 357 -5.86 -16.66 -18.84
C THR A 357 -4.41 -17.03 -19.16
N ASP A 358 -4.24 -18.05 -20.01
CA ASP A 358 -2.91 -18.44 -20.49
C ASP A 358 -2.62 -17.76 -21.84
N SER A 359 -2.98 -16.47 -21.95
CA SER A 359 -2.71 -15.67 -23.14
C SER A 359 -1.27 -15.16 -23.14
N LYS A 360 -0.73 -14.96 -24.35
CA LYS A 360 0.62 -14.36 -24.53
C LYS A 360 0.68 -12.97 -23.88
N GLY A 361 -0.41 -12.20 -23.98
CA GLY A 361 -0.50 -10.87 -23.38
C GLY A 361 -0.48 -10.91 -21.87
N ALA A 362 -1.23 -11.81 -21.21
CA ALA A 362 -1.22 -11.96 -19.75
C ALA A 362 0.18 -12.32 -19.23
N GLN A 363 0.87 -13.29 -19.87
CA GLN A 363 2.22 -13.71 -19.45
C GLN A 363 3.26 -12.62 -19.69
N ALA A 364 3.14 -11.86 -20.79
CA ALA A 364 4.03 -10.72 -21.05
C ALA A 364 3.83 -9.59 -20.02
N LEU A 365 2.58 -9.34 -19.61
CA LEU A 365 2.27 -8.35 -18.57
C LEU A 365 2.86 -8.79 -17.22
N LEU A 366 2.74 -10.07 -16.83
CA LEU A 366 3.41 -10.57 -15.62
C LEU A 366 4.92 -10.39 -15.69
N THR A 367 5.54 -10.62 -16.85
CA THR A 367 6.97 -10.40 -17.07
C THR A 367 7.35 -8.93 -16.87
N PHE A 368 6.55 -8.02 -17.40
CA PHE A 368 6.75 -6.59 -17.25
C PHE A 368 6.60 -6.16 -15.78
N LEU A 369 5.53 -6.58 -15.12
CA LEU A 369 5.28 -6.25 -13.72
C LEU A 369 6.37 -6.79 -12.76
N ALA A 370 7.00 -7.93 -13.10
CA ALA A 370 8.14 -8.47 -12.35
C ALA A 370 9.47 -7.71 -12.60
N SER A 371 9.49 -6.78 -13.56
CA SER A 371 10.71 -6.06 -13.94
C SER A 371 10.98 -4.82 -13.10
N THR A 372 12.22 -4.36 -13.14
CA THR A 372 12.62 -3.09 -12.53
C THR A 372 11.99 -1.89 -13.27
N ASP A 373 11.72 -2.03 -14.57
CA ASP A 373 11.11 -0.96 -15.38
C ASP A 373 9.72 -0.57 -14.86
N ALA A 374 8.85 -1.57 -14.66
CA ALA A 374 7.50 -1.34 -14.12
C ALA A 374 7.54 -0.78 -12.69
N ALA A 375 8.43 -1.32 -11.85
CA ALA A 375 8.61 -0.85 -10.47
C ALA A 375 9.05 0.61 -10.42
N GLN A 376 9.97 1.03 -11.31
CA GLN A 376 10.47 2.40 -11.37
C GLN A 376 9.36 3.39 -11.75
N ILE A 377 8.57 3.10 -12.78
CA ILE A 377 7.48 3.98 -13.23
C ILE A 377 6.50 4.26 -12.09
N GLN A 378 6.12 3.24 -11.34
CA GLN A 378 5.16 3.43 -10.26
C GLN A 378 5.79 4.07 -9.03
N ALA A 379 7.04 3.73 -8.69
CA ALA A 379 7.75 4.36 -7.58
C ALA A 379 7.89 5.88 -7.79
N GLU A 380 8.24 6.31 -9.02
CA GLU A 380 8.31 7.73 -9.39
C GLU A 380 6.94 8.43 -9.28
N ALA A 381 5.85 7.71 -9.49
CA ALA A 381 4.49 8.23 -9.33
C ALA A 381 4.07 8.38 -7.86
N GLY A 382 4.74 7.69 -6.93
CA GLY A 382 4.51 7.74 -5.48
C GLY A 382 3.39 6.83 -4.97
N GLY A 383 3.29 6.72 -3.64
CA GLY A 383 2.29 5.89 -2.97
C GLY A 383 2.46 4.38 -3.22
N PHE A 384 3.70 3.95 -3.43
CA PHE A 384 4.03 2.59 -3.83
C PHE A 384 5.39 2.19 -3.24
N ILE A 385 5.49 0.96 -2.77
CA ILE A 385 6.76 0.31 -2.44
C ILE A 385 6.88 -0.95 -3.28
N SER A 386 8.04 -1.17 -3.86
CA SER A 386 8.32 -2.36 -4.64
C SER A 386 9.10 -3.40 -3.83
N PRO A 387 8.73 -4.67 -3.88
CA PRO A 387 9.55 -5.77 -3.36
C PRO A 387 10.74 -6.11 -4.26
N ASN A 388 10.90 -5.41 -5.38
CA ASN A 388 12.01 -5.58 -6.32
C ASN A 388 13.28 -4.96 -5.76
N LYS A 389 14.20 -5.80 -5.28
CA LYS A 389 15.49 -5.40 -4.67
C LYS A 389 16.47 -4.73 -5.63
N ALA A 390 16.21 -4.77 -6.95
CA ALA A 390 17.05 -4.13 -7.96
C ALA A 390 16.58 -2.69 -8.28
N LEU A 391 15.46 -2.24 -7.70
CA LEU A 391 14.99 -0.86 -7.86
C LEU A 391 15.91 0.10 -7.10
N ASP A 392 16.40 1.15 -7.80
CA ASP A 392 17.14 2.23 -7.14
C ASP A 392 16.17 3.02 -6.22
N GLY A 393 16.52 3.17 -4.95
CA GLY A 393 15.74 3.93 -3.99
C GLY A 393 15.53 5.40 -4.39
N LYS A 394 16.36 5.95 -5.28
CA LYS A 394 16.19 7.30 -5.85
C LYS A 394 14.93 7.45 -6.71
N ALA A 395 14.32 6.36 -7.15
CA ALA A 395 13.03 6.38 -7.85
C ALA A 395 11.89 6.90 -6.98
N TYR A 396 11.98 6.78 -5.66
CA TYR A 396 10.96 7.28 -4.76
C TYR A 396 11.01 8.81 -4.61
N PRO A 397 9.86 9.52 -4.67
CA PRO A 397 9.81 10.98 -4.82
C PRO A 397 10.24 11.78 -3.58
N ASN A 398 10.26 11.18 -2.41
CA ASN A 398 10.61 11.86 -1.16
C ASN A 398 11.37 10.96 -0.19
N ASP A 399 12.02 11.57 0.82
CA ASP A 399 12.85 10.87 1.80
C ASP A 399 12.03 9.87 2.63
N VAL A 400 10.80 10.23 3.01
CA VAL A 400 9.92 9.35 3.81
C VAL A 400 9.66 8.04 3.06
N GLN A 401 9.30 8.09 1.79
CA GLN A 401 9.07 6.88 1.00
C GLN A 401 10.36 6.08 0.78
N ARG A 402 11.50 6.77 0.60
CA ARG A 402 12.81 6.11 0.52
C ARG A 402 13.15 5.35 1.79
N ASP A 403 12.95 5.98 2.94
CA ASP A 403 13.26 5.39 4.24
C ASP A 403 12.34 4.19 4.53
N ILE A 404 11.04 4.30 4.20
CA ILE A 404 10.09 3.20 4.35
C ILE A 404 10.45 2.02 3.43
N ALA A 405 10.74 2.29 2.16
CA ALA A 405 11.14 1.25 1.21
C ALA A 405 12.44 0.58 1.62
N LYS A 406 13.42 1.38 2.08
CA LYS A 406 14.69 0.87 2.60
C LYS A 406 14.49 -0.02 3.81
N ALA A 407 13.66 0.38 4.78
CA ALA A 407 13.38 -0.42 5.96
C ALA A 407 12.77 -1.80 5.61
N LEU A 408 11.87 -1.85 4.61
CA LEU A 408 11.29 -3.10 4.14
C LEU A 408 12.33 -3.99 3.43
N ILE A 409 13.21 -3.41 2.60
CA ILE A 409 14.26 -4.16 1.92
C ILE A 409 15.32 -4.65 2.92
N ASP A 410 15.71 -3.81 3.87
CA ASP A 410 16.70 -4.16 4.90
C ASP A 410 16.20 -5.25 5.86
N ALA A 411 14.88 -5.35 6.08
CA ALA A 411 14.28 -6.42 6.86
C ALA A 411 14.50 -7.81 6.23
N GLY A 412 14.81 -7.86 4.93
CA GLY A 412 15.12 -9.11 4.23
C GLY A 412 13.98 -10.12 4.35
N ASP A 413 14.20 -11.21 5.08
CA ASP A 413 13.21 -12.25 5.36
C ASP A 413 12.71 -12.20 6.84
N ASP A 414 13.09 -11.17 7.61
CA ASP A 414 12.67 -10.99 9.00
C ASP A 414 11.29 -10.32 9.15
N PHE A 415 10.71 -9.80 8.08
CA PHE A 415 9.34 -9.31 8.11
C PHE A 415 8.33 -10.45 8.31
N ARG A 416 7.12 -10.12 8.75
CA ARG A 416 5.97 -11.04 8.67
C ARG A 416 4.92 -10.45 7.75
N PHE A 417 4.44 -11.29 6.83
CA PHE A 417 3.31 -10.90 5.99
C PHE A 417 2.06 -10.80 6.86
N ASP A 418 1.17 -9.87 6.52
CA ASP A 418 -0.13 -9.70 7.14
C ASP A 418 -0.80 -11.05 7.39
N MET A 419 -1.15 -11.30 8.65
CA MET A 419 -1.67 -12.59 9.09
C MET A 419 -3.03 -12.86 8.45
N SER A 420 -3.90 -11.86 8.45
CA SER A 420 -5.26 -11.98 7.91
C SER A 420 -5.23 -12.28 6.41
N ASP A 421 -4.27 -11.72 5.68
CA ASP A 421 -4.09 -11.92 4.25
C ASP A 421 -3.55 -13.33 3.89
N GLN A 422 -2.92 -14.01 4.83
CA GLN A 422 -2.43 -15.39 4.66
C GLN A 422 -3.51 -16.45 4.97
N MET A 423 -4.53 -16.09 5.75
CA MET A 423 -5.57 -16.99 6.21
C MET A 423 -6.61 -17.30 5.14
N PRO A 424 -7.44 -18.35 5.32
CA PRO A 424 -8.57 -18.59 4.43
C PRO A 424 -9.44 -17.32 4.29
N GLN A 425 -9.81 -16.99 3.05
CA GLN A 425 -10.57 -15.78 2.71
C GLN A 425 -11.84 -15.60 3.54
N SER A 426 -12.48 -16.72 3.91
CA SER A 426 -13.70 -16.70 4.73
C SER A 426 -13.47 -16.24 6.18
N PHE A 427 -12.22 -16.25 6.66
CA PHE A 427 -11.83 -15.79 7.99
C PHE A 427 -11.07 -14.46 7.94
N GLY A 428 -9.99 -14.38 7.18
CA GLY A 428 -9.08 -13.22 7.17
C GLY A 428 -9.45 -12.10 6.20
N GLY A 429 -10.33 -12.33 5.21
CA GLY A 429 -10.53 -11.36 4.13
C GLY A 429 -11.99 -11.17 3.68
N THR A 430 -12.98 -11.36 4.54
CA THR A 430 -14.39 -11.21 4.16
C THR A 430 -15.13 -10.20 5.05
N PRO A 431 -15.64 -9.08 4.48
CA PRO A 431 -16.42 -8.10 5.24
C PRO A 431 -17.58 -8.74 6.01
N GLY A 432 -17.70 -8.35 7.28
CA GLY A 432 -18.77 -8.81 8.16
C GLY A 432 -18.64 -10.26 8.63
N LYS A 433 -17.49 -10.90 8.45
CA LYS A 433 -17.19 -12.28 8.89
C LYS A 433 -15.81 -12.37 9.53
N GLY A 434 -15.56 -13.53 10.15
CA GLY A 434 -14.24 -13.94 10.64
C GLY A 434 -13.58 -12.88 11.52
N GLU A 435 -12.30 -12.67 11.28
CA GLU A 435 -11.46 -11.76 12.08
C GLU A 435 -11.92 -10.30 11.98
N TRP A 436 -12.27 -9.82 10.77
CA TRP A 436 -12.75 -8.44 10.58
C TRP A 436 -13.96 -8.15 11.45
N LYS A 437 -14.96 -9.06 11.43
CA LYS A 437 -16.18 -8.88 12.23
C LYS A 437 -15.89 -8.99 13.73
N ALA A 438 -15.05 -9.94 14.12
CA ALA A 438 -14.72 -10.13 15.53
C ALA A 438 -14.00 -8.92 16.11
N LEU A 439 -13.07 -8.31 15.37
CA LEU A 439 -12.37 -7.10 15.81
C LEU A 439 -13.27 -5.85 15.78
N GLN A 440 -14.20 -5.74 14.81
CA GLN A 440 -15.24 -4.70 14.85
C GLN A 440 -16.15 -4.83 16.08
N ASP A 441 -16.52 -6.05 16.47
CA ASP A 441 -17.31 -6.29 17.68
C ASP A 441 -16.48 -6.02 18.95
N PHE A 442 -15.19 -6.38 18.93
CA PHE A 442 -14.28 -6.09 20.03
C PHE A 442 -14.05 -4.58 20.21
N LEU A 443 -13.93 -3.80 19.12
CA LEU A 443 -13.85 -2.33 19.21
C LEU A 443 -15.08 -1.71 19.91
N LYS A 444 -16.27 -2.30 19.73
CA LYS A 444 -17.49 -1.89 20.45
C LYS A 444 -17.45 -2.24 21.94
N ASN A 445 -16.84 -3.36 22.30
CA ASN A 445 -16.77 -3.85 23.66
C ASN A 445 -15.37 -4.38 24.02
N PRO A 446 -14.36 -3.50 24.14
CA PRO A 446 -12.97 -3.91 24.36
C PRO A 446 -12.71 -4.58 25.72
N LYS A 447 -13.72 -4.61 26.60
CA LYS A 447 -13.63 -5.31 27.90
C LYS A 447 -13.89 -6.82 27.80
N ASP A 448 -14.49 -7.27 26.71
CA ASP A 448 -14.84 -8.68 26.52
C ASP A 448 -13.77 -9.44 25.71
N VAL A 449 -12.55 -9.45 26.22
CA VAL A 449 -11.42 -10.20 25.63
C VAL A 449 -11.75 -11.67 25.42
N LYS A 450 -12.40 -12.30 26.41
CA LYS A 450 -12.76 -13.72 26.32
C LYS A 450 -13.80 -13.99 25.24
N GLY A 451 -14.81 -13.14 25.11
CA GLY A 451 -15.82 -13.23 24.06
C GLY A 451 -15.19 -13.08 22.68
N ALA A 452 -14.29 -12.09 22.51
CA ALA A 452 -13.57 -11.89 21.27
C ALA A 452 -12.73 -13.11 20.89
N GLN A 453 -11.95 -13.71 21.83
CA GLN A 453 -11.20 -14.93 21.57
C GLN A 453 -12.11 -16.10 21.15
N GLN A 454 -13.26 -16.26 21.79
CA GLN A 454 -14.18 -17.36 21.48
C GLN A 454 -14.81 -17.17 20.08
N GLN A 455 -15.15 -15.95 19.72
CA GLN A 455 -15.67 -15.64 18.38
C GLN A 455 -14.61 -15.91 17.31
N LEU A 456 -13.38 -15.38 17.49
CA LEU A 456 -12.25 -15.60 16.60
C LEU A 456 -11.97 -17.11 16.41
N GLU A 457 -11.86 -17.88 17.50
CA GLU A 457 -11.62 -19.32 17.42
C GLU A 457 -12.76 -20.08 16.74
N SER A 458 -14.01 -19.72 17.06
CA SER A 458 -15.19 -20.36 16.44
C SER A 458 -15.20 -20.18 14.92
N ASP A 459 -14.82 -19.00 14.43
CA ASP A 459 -14.85 -18.68 13.00
C ASP A 459 -13.59 -19.23 12.29
N ALA A 460 -12.41 -19.13 12.91
CA ALA A 460 -11.18 -19.75 12.40
C ALA A 460 -11.33 -21.26 12.25
N ALA A 461 -11.82 -21.95 13.29
CA ALA A 461 -12.01 -23.40 13.26
C ALA A 461 -12.97 -23.89 12.16
N LYS A 462 -13.87 -23.05 11.68
CA LYS A 462 -14.72 -23.36 10.51
C LYS A 462 -13.97 -23.12 9.19
N ALA A 463 -13.27 -21.99 9.09
CA ALA A 463 -12.59 -21.60 7.87
C ALA A 463 -11.42 -22.50 7.50
N PHE A 464 -10.63 -22.93 8.50
CA PHE A 464 -9.48 -23.81 8.28
C PHE A 464 -9.85 -25.30 8.07
N LYS A 465 -11.13 -25.68 8.20
CA LYS A 465 -11.63 -27.03 7.89
C LYS A 465 -12.29 -27.11 6.51
N SER A 466 -12.60 -25.99 5.90
CA SER A 466 -13.27 -25.89 4.61
C SER A 466 -12.28 -25.91 3.46
#